data_7cd2766814b032d320ae23cb96770fa9
#
_entry.id   7cd2766814b032d320ae23cb96770fa9
#
_cell.length_a   1.000
_cell.length_b   1.000
_cell.length_c   1.000
_cell.angle_alpha   90.00
_cell.angle_beta   90.00
_cell.angle_gamma   90.00
#
_symmetry.space_group_name_H-M   'P 1'
#
loop_
_entity.id
_entity.type
_entity.pdbx_description
1 polymer ?
#
loop_
_entity_poly.entity_id
_entity_poly.type
_entity_poly.pdbx_seq_one_letter_code
_entity_poly.pdbx_strand_id
1 'polypeptide(L)'
;SLSAAIAQAFGAELRERGMKDARPAGPGDVGLSGAERRMGGGIGAKKVDVTWATDVSGLLLAISVKSINFVDRGTRNYQKNLTNRRGDMLFEAVTLHRRFPYAVLAGFFFLDKGAAHDDSPTRRSTFQNAHQRFKLFTGREDPLAGTSNMNGSTSSSTMRISSVQRRPS
;
A
#
# COMPACT_ATOMS: atom_id res chain seq x y z
N SER A 1 6.98 11.05 -9.34
CA SER A 1 7.54 9.75 -8.91
C SER A 1 6.70 8.60 -9.46
N LEU A 2 7.26 7.38 -9.50
CA LEU A 2 6.54 6.17 -9.94
C LEU A 2 5.28 5.95 -9.10
N SER A 3 5.39 6.09 -7.79
CA SER A 3 4.24 5.91 -6.88
C SER A 3 3.11 6.88 -7.19
N ALA A 4 3.42 8.14 -7.49
CA ALA A 4 2.41 9.13 -7.85
C ALA A 4 1.72 8.79 -9.17
N ALA A 5 2.46 8.33 -10.19
CA ALA A 5 1.88 7.90 -11.46
C ALA A 5 0.95 6.70 -11.29
N ILE A 6 1.36 5.73 -10.48
CA ILE A 6 0.54 4.55 -10.15
C ILE A 6 -0.72 4.96 -9.37
N ALA A 7 -0.60 5.86 -8.39
CA ALA A 7 -1.75 6.36 -7.64
C ALA A 7 -2.76 7.07 -8.56
N GLN A 8 -2.29 7.89 -9.51
CA GLN A 8 -3.15 8.53 -10.50
C GLN A 8 -3.86 7.51 -11.39
N ALA A 9 -3.17 6.48 -11.86
CA ALA A 9 -3.76 5.42 -12.67
C ALA A 9 -4.85 4.66 -11.89
N PHE A 10 -4.59 4.29 -10.64
CA PHE A 10 -5.61 3.68 -9.78
C PHE A 10 -6.82 4.60 -9.55
N GLY A 11 -6.58 5.87 -9.25
CA GLY A 11 -7.65 6.84 -9.07
C GLY A 11 -8.52 7.00 -10.32
N ALA A 12 -7.92 7.04 -11.51
CA ALA A 12 -8.63 7.09 -12.79
C ALA A 12 -9.48 5.83 -13.00
N GLU A 13 -8.90 4.65 -12.87
CA GLU A 13 -9.59 3.37 -13.03
C GLU A 13 -10.78 3.22 -12.06
N LEU A 14 -10.63 3.62 -10.81
CA LEU A 14 -11.71 3.58 -9.83
C LEU A 14 -12.87 4.50 -10.23
N ARG A 15 -12.58 5.70 -10.76
CA ARG A 15 -13.63 6.62 -11.23
C ARG A 15 -14.35 6.08 -12.46
N GLU A 16 -13.65 5.45 -13.39
CA GLU A 16 -14.25 4.78 -14.55
C GLU A 16 -15.19 3.63 -14.13
N ARG A 17 -14.88 2.97 -13.02
CA ARG A 17 -15.74 1.94 -12.42
C ARG A 17 -16.88 2.48 -11.56
N GLY A 18 -17.13 3.78 -11.60
CA GLY A 18 -18.26 4.42 -10.91
C GLY A 18 -17.95 4.95 -9.50
N MET A 19 -16.72 4.81 -9.02
CA MET A 19 -16.27 5.38 -7.74
C MET A 19 -15.86 6.85 -7.93
N LYS A 20 -16.81 7.72 -8.26
CA LYS A 20 -16.57 9.10 -8.74
C LYS A 20 -15.71 9.95 -7.79
N ASP A 21 -15.83 9.74 -6.48
CA ASP A 21 -15.09 10.46 -5.45
C ASP A 21 -13.72 9.85 -5.13
N ALA A 22 -13.24 8.90 -5.95
CA ALA A 22 -11.92 8.31 -5.75
C ALA A 22 -10.80 9.37 -5.93
N ARG A 23 -9.84 9.34 -5.01
CA ARG A 23 -8.67 10.22 -5.00
C ARG A 23 -7.41 9.42 -5.31
N PRO A 24 -6.40 9.99 -5.96
CA PRO A 24 -6.29 11.41 -6.39
C PRO A 24 -7.33 11.80 -7.44
N ALA A 25 -7.73 13.06 -7.41
CA ALA A 25 -8.69 13.61 -8.35
C ALA A 25 -8.13 13.62 -9.80
N GLY A 26 -9.03 13.65 -10.77
CA GLY A 26 -8.66 13.76 -12.18
C GLY A 26 -8.23 15.18 -12.58
N PRO A 27 -7.66 15.33 -13.78
CA PRO A 27 -7.40 16.64 -14.35
C PRO A 27 -8.71 17.44 -14.48
N GLY A 28 -8.75 18.65 -13.96
CA GLY A 28 -9.92 19.51 -14.04
C GLY A 28 -10.85 19.49 -12.82
N ASP A 29 -10.63 18.63 -11.85
CA ASP A 29 -11.32 18.69 -10.55
C ASP A 29 -10.82 19.90 -9.74
N VAL A 30 -11.53 21.02 -9.91
CA VAL A 30 -11.22 22.28 -9.22
C VAL A 30 -11.66 22.17 -7.75
N GLY A 31 -10.73 22.43 -6.83
CA GLY A 31 -11.03 22.63 -5.41
C GLY A 31 -10.54 21.60 -4.43
N LEU A 32 -9.94 20.52 -4.91
CA LEU A 32 -9.38 19.50 -4.03
C LEU A 32 -7.93 19.24 -4.44
N SER A 33 -7.01 19.86 -3.71
CA SER A 33 -5.56 19.67 -3.91
C SER A 33 -5.23 18.18 -3.91
N GLY A 34 -4.96 17.75 -5.02
CA GLY A 34 -5.20 16.56 -5.65
C GLY A 34 -4.49 15.33 -5.38
N ALA A 35 -3.39 15.23 -4.81
CA ALA A 35 -2.66 13.96 -4.92
C ALA A 35 -3.01 12.93 -3.85
N GLU A 36 -3.33 13.34 -2.64
CA GLU A 36 -3.43 12.40 -1.54
C GLU A 36 -4.40 12.91 -0.47
N ARG A 37 -5.22 12.02 0.05
CA ARG A 37 -6.14 12.34 1.13
C ARG A 37 -5.51 12.03 2.48
N ARG A 38 -5.54 12.98 3.41
CA ARG A 38 -5.21 12.72 4.80
C ARG A 38 -6.42 12.16 5.51
N MET A 39 -6.28 10.96 6.01
CA MET A 39 -7.32 10.29 6.79
C MET A 39 -6.94 10.34 8.27
N GLY A 40 -7.86 10.83 9.09
CA GLY A 40 -7.70 10.74 10.53
C GLY A 40 -7.82 9.30 10.99
N GLY A 41 -6.82 8.81 11.68
CA GLY A 41 -6.81 7.49 12.29
C GLY A 41 -6.77 7.56 13.81
N GLY A 42 -6.80 6.44 14.49
CA GLY A 42 -6.75 6.38 15.96
C GLY A 42 -5.46 6.91 16.57
N ILE A 43 -4.39 7.05 15.78
CA ILE A 43 -3.05 7.50 16.22
C ILE A 43 -2.59 8.72 15.39
N GLY A 44 -3.52 9.48 14.83
CA GLY A 44 -3.23 10.66 14.02
C GLY A 44 -3.69 10.55 12.56
N ALA A 45 -3.48 11.63 11.80
CA ALA A 45 -3.85 11.68 10.40
C ALA A 45 -2.80 10.96 9.53
N LYS A 46 -3.25 10.05 8.68
CA LYS A 46 -2.41 9.34 7.72
C LYS A 46 -2.72 9.77 6.30
N LYS A 47 -1.66 9.92 5.52
CA LYS A 47 -1.72 10.22 4.11
C LYS A 47 -1.72 8.92 3.32
N VAL A 48 -2.77 8.68 2.53
CA VAL A 48 -2.96 7.48 1.74
C VAL A 48 -2.90 7.84 0.27
N ASP A 49 -2.26 7.02 -0.53
CA ASP A 49 -2.00 7.32 -1.94
C ASP A 49 -3.27 7.33 -2.79
N VAL A 50 -4.18 6.37 -2.56
CA VAL A 50 -5.49 6.29 -3.23
C VAL A 50 -6.56 6.03 -2.21
N THR A 51 -7.68 6.73 -2.30
CA THR A 51 -8.83 6.55 -1.41
C THR A 51 -10.12 6.66 -2.17
N TRP A 52 -11.11 5.88 -1.75
CA TRP A 52 -12.51 6.12 -2.07
C TRP A 52 -13.31 6.17 -0.78
N ALA A 53 -14.04 7.25 -0.62
CA ALA A 53 -14.87 7.52 0.56
C ALA A 53 -16.15 8.23 0.13
N THR A 54 -17.23 7.99 0.86
CA THR A 54 -18.50 8.70 0.69
C THR A 54 -18.84 9.45 1.97
N ASP A 55 -19.72 10.46 1.87
CA ASP A 55 -20.16 11.24 3.03
C ASP A 55 -20.94 10.38 4.04
N VAL A 56 -21.66 9.36 3.55
CA VAL A 56 -22.47 8.47 4.38
C VAL A 56 -21.63 7.39 5.06
N SER A 57 -20.75 6.72 4.30
CA SER A 57 -20.07 5.54 4.78
C SER A 57 -18.61 5.82 5.25
N GLY A 58 -18.12 7.03 5.03
CA GLY A 58 -16.72 7.35 5.27
C GLY A 58 -15.79 6.62 4.29
N LEU A 59 -14.63 6.17 4.76
CA LEU A 59 -13.66 5.46 3.94
C LEU A 59 -14.15 4.05 3.61
N LEU A 60 -14.21 3.72 2.31
CA LEU A 60 -14.58 2.39 1.80
C LEU A 60 -13.39 1.63 1.22
N LEU A 61 -12.45 2.35 0.59
CA LEU A 61 -11.23 1.76 0.02
C LEU A 61 -10.04 2.67 0.26
N ALA A 62 -8.91 2.11 0.67
CA ALA A 62 -7.63 2.77 0.72
C ALA A 62 -6.55 1.90 0.06
N ILE A 63 -5.72 2.51 -0.79
CA ILE A 63 -4.60 1.83 -1.43
C ILE A 63 -3.32 2.56 -1.05
N SER A 64 -2.37 1.82 -0.47
CA SER A 64 -1.02 2.29 -0.18
C SER A 64 -0.05 1.77 -1.24
N VAL A 65 0.77 2.66 -1.79
CA VAL A 65 1.77 2.35 -2.81
C VAL A 65 3.16 2.64 -2.25
N LYS A 66 3.96 1.61 -2.08
CA LYS A 66 5.36 1.73 -1.62
C LYS A 66 6.31 1.18 -2.67
N SER A 67 7.51 1.73 -2.74
CA SER A 67 8.53 1.25 -3.67
C SER A 67 9.93 1.33 -3.08
N ILE A 68 10.80 0.41 -3.53
CA ILE A 68 12.24 0.46 -3.35
C ILE A 68 12.89 0.31 -4.73
N ASN A 69 13.47 1.41 -5.23
CA ASN A 69 13.98 1.52 -6.60
C ASN A 69 15.50 1.72 -6.66
N PHE A 70 16.19 1.60 -5.54
CA PHE A 70 17.63 1.84 -5.46
C PHE A 70 18.36 0.70 -4.76
N VAL A 71 19.53 0.39 -5.27
CA VAL A 71 20.49 -0.53 -4.68
C VAL A 71 21.28 0.20 -3.57
N ASP A 72 21.39 -0.39 -2.42
CA ASP A 72 22.31 0.08 -1.41
C ASP A 72 23.76 -0.19 -1.87
N ARG A 73 24.57 0.84 -1.93
CA ARG A 73 25.95 0.75 -2.45
C ARG A 73 26.87 -0.14 -1.59
N GLY A 74 26.62 -0.20 -0.28
CA GLY A 74 27.42 -1.00 0.64
C GLY A 74 27.10 -2.48 0.56
N THR A 75 25.82 -2.81 0.56
CA THR A 75 25.34 -4.21 0.60
C THR A 75 25.03 -4.80 -0.77
N ARG A 76 25.01 -3.97 -1.81
CA ARG A 76 24.66 -4.33 -3.20
C ARG A 76 23.33 -5.06 -3.32
N ASN A 77 22.37 -4.72 -2.48
CA ASN A 77 21.01 -5.27 -2.52
C ASN A 77 19.95 -4.20 -2.28
N TYR A 78 18.69 -4.58 -2.39
CA TYR A 78 17.54 -3.68 -2.24
C TYR A 78 16.91 -3.76 -0.84
N GLN A 79 17.47 -4.48 0.12
CA GLN A 79 16.87 -4.74 1.44
C GLN A 79 16.84 -3.51 2.36
N LYS A 80 17.67 -2.53 2.10
CA LYS A 80 17.64 -1.26 2.83
C LYS A 80 16.23 -0.66 2.74
N ASN A 81 15.69 -0.26 3.86
CA ASN A 81 14.34 0.25 4.01
C ASN A 81 13.17 -0.76 3.88
N LEU A 82 13.41 -2.03 3.57
CA LEU A 82 12.33 -3.02 3.51
C LEU A 82 11.57 -3.10 4.84
N THR A 83 12.28 -3.11 5.97
CA THR A 83 11.68 -3.14 7.31
C THR A 83 10.87 -1.88 7.60
N ASN A 84 11.41 -0.71 7.26
CA ASN A 84 10.73 0.57 7.46
C ASN A 84 9.43 0.64 6.61
N ARG A 85 9.53 0.27 5.32
CA ARG A 85 8.35 0.26 4.44
C ARG A 85 7.27 -0.70 4.89
N ARG A 86 7.67 -1.87 5.40
CA ARG A 86 6.75 -2.82 6.03
C ARG A 86 6.07 -2.21 7.26
N GLY A 87 6.85 -1.60 8.14
CA GLY A 87 6.34 -0.90 9.33
C GLY A 87 5.35 0.20 8.96
N ASP A 88 5.67 1.02 7.97
CA ASP A 88 4.80 2.08 7.47
C ASP A 88 3.45 1.52 6.99
N MET A 89 3.47 0.47 6.15
CA MET A 89 2.24 -0.15 5.64
C MET A 89 1.40 -0.78 6.74
N LEU A 90 2.03 -1.46 7.71
CA LEU A 90 1.33 -2.02 8.85
C LEU A 90 0.68 -0.94 9.69
N PHE A 91 1.42 0.12 10.00
CA PHE A 91 0.91 1.22 10.80
C PHE A 91 -0.25 1.95 10.11
N GLU A 92 -0.15 2.16 8.79
CA GLU A 92 -1.26 2.69 7.98
C GLU A 92 -2.50 1.79 8.08
N ALA A 93 -2.33 0.47 7.86
CA ALA A 93 -3.42 -0.49 7.92
C ALA A 93 -4.11 -0.50 9.29
N VAL A 94 -3.36 -0.66 10.37
CA VAL A 94 -3.91 -0.70 11.74
C VAL A 94 -4.63 0.60 12.09
N THR A 95 -4.02 1.75 11.74
CA THR A 95 -4.58 3.07 12.04
C THR A 95 -5.91 3.30 11.31
N LEU A 96 -5.97 2.92 10.04
CA LEU A 96 -7.19 3.08 9.23
C LEU A 96 -8.29 2.11 9.65
N HIS A 97 -7.97 0.85 9.90
CA HIS A 97 -8.98 -0.15 10.34
C HIS A 97 -9.60 0.19 11.70
N ARG A 98 -8.84 0.78 12.62
CA ARG A 98 -9.40 1.24 13.90
C ARG A 98 -10.52 2.25 13.73
N ARG A 99 -10.44 3.08 12.70
CA ARG A 99 -11.44 4.12 12.45
C ARG A 99 -12.49 3.71 11.43
N PHE A 100 -12.10 2.92 10.47
CA PHE A 100 -12.92 2.47 9.35
C PHE A 100 -12.87 0.94 9.23
N PRO A 101 -13.50 0.22 10.16
CA PRO A 101 -13.36 -1.25 10.26
C PRO A 101 -13.91 -2.00 9.03
N TYR A 102 -14.78 -1.36 8.26
CA TYR A 102 -15.35 -1.95 7.04
C TYR A 102 -14.59 -1.55 5.76
N ALA A 103 -13.56 -0.72 5.87
CA ALA A 103 -12.80 -0.29 4.71
C ALA A 103 -11.94 -1.44 4.17
N VAL A 104 -11.92 -1.57 2.84
CA VAL A 104 -10.96 -2.43 2.16
C VAL A 104 -9.61 -1.71 2.11
N LEU A 105 -8.57 -2.35 2.64
CA LEU A 105 -7.22 -1.83 2.60
C LEU A 105 -6.38 -2.68 1.66
N ALA A 106 -5.80 -2.07 0.63
CA ALA A 106 -4.91 -2.72 -0.30
C ALA A 106 -3.51 -2.11 -0.23
N GLY A 107 -2.48 -2.95 -0.26
CA GLY A 107 -1.09 -2.52 -0.29
C GLY A 107 -0.38 -3.04 -1.55
N PHE A 108 0.24 -2.13 -2.30
CA PHE A 108 1.08 -2.47 -3.43
C PHE A 108 2.52 -2.12 -3.12
N PHE A 109 3.40 -3.12 -3.26
CA PHE A 109 4.81 -2.95 -3.01
C PHE A 109 5.60 -3.24 -4.28
N PHE A 110 6.25 -2.21 -4.81
CA PHE A 110 7.01 -2.28 -6.04
C PHE A 110 8.50 -2.36 -5.74
N LEU A 111 9.14 -3.34 -6.33
CA LEU A 111 10.59 -3.52 -6.27
C LEU A 111 11.19 -3.37 -7.67
N ASP A 112 12.41 -2.85 -7.74
CA ASP A 112 13.19 -2.94 -8.96
C ASP A 112 13.38 -4.39 -9.38
N LYS A 113 13.47 -4.66 -10.68
CA LYS A 113 13.67 -6.01 -11.22
C LYS A 113 14.92 -6.68 -10.65
N GLY A 114 15.97 -5.93 -10.41
CA GLY A 114 17.20 -6.43 -9.81
C GLY A 114 17.02 -7.03 -8.42
N ALA A 115 15.97 -6.64 -7.69
CA ALA A 115 15.67 -7.22 -6.39
C ALA A 115 15.26 -8.71 -6.42
N ALA A 116 14.95 -9.23 -7.59
CA ALA A 116 14.67 -10.66 -7.78
C ALA A 116 15.96 -11.49 -7.92
N HIS A 117 17.07 -10.82 -8.24
CA HIS A 117 18.36 -11.43 -8.61
C HIS A 117 19.53 -10.92 -7.76
N ASP A 118 19.24 -10.35 -6.60
CA ASP A 118 20.26 -9.83 -5.66
C ASP A 118 20.55 -10.80 -4.51
N ASP A 119 20.28 -12.08 -4.71
CA ASP A 119 20.59 -13.16 -3.76
C ASP A 119 22.11 -13.41 -3.64
N SER A 120 22.47 -14.17 -2.64
CA SER A 120 23.84 -14.65 -2.42
C SER A 120 23.81 -16.05 -1.83
N PRO A 121 24.93 -16.78 -1.75
CA PRO A 121 24.96 -18.13 -1.15
C PRO A 121 24.37 -18.20 0.27
N THR A 122 24.41 -17.10 1.00
CA THR A 122 23.94 -17.00 2.40
C THR A 122 22.65 -16.20 2.57
N ARG A 123 22.10 -15.65 1.50
CA ARG A 123 20.97 -14.71 1.59
C ARG A 123 20.00 -14.85 0.41
N ARG A 124 18.72 -14.99 0.70
CA ARG A 124 17.66 -14.95 -0.31
C ARG A 124 17.58 -13.57 -0.97
N SER A 125 17.04 -13.52 -2.19
CA SER A 125 16.81 -12.26 -2.89
C SER A 125 15.90 -11.31 -2.08
N THR A 126 16.03 -10.02 -2.33
CA THR A 126 15.16 -9.02 -1.68
C THR A 126 13.68 -9.26 -2.01
N PHE A 127 13.38 -9.70 -3.23
CA PHE A 127 12.00 -10.05 -3.61
C PHE A 127 11.45 -11.20 -2.76
N GLN A 128 12.19 -12.29 -2.59
CA GLN A 128 11.78 -13.43 -1.75
C GLN A 128 11.60 -13.03 -0.29
N ASN A 129 12.51 -12.22 0.24
CA ASN A 129 12.43 -11.71 1.61
C ASN A 129 11.23 -10.77 1.80
N ALA A 130 10.96 -9.89 0.83
CA ALA A 130 9.79 -9.03 0.83
C ALA A 130 8.51 -9.86 0.83
N HIS A 131 8.39 -10.82 -0.09
CA HIS A 131 7.23 -11.71 -0.16
C HIS A 131 6.94 -12.40 1.17
N GLN A 132 7.95 -13.00 1.80
CA GLN A 132 7.77 -13.67 3.10
C GLN A 132 7.35 -12.71 4.22
N ARG A 133 7.96 -11.51 4.27
CA ARG A 133 7.64 -10.53 5.31
C ARG A 133 6.25 -9.92 5.16
N PHE A 134 5.77 -9.77 3.94
CA PHE A 134 4.44 -9.21 3.66
C PHE A 134 3.33 -10.26 3.66
N LYS A 135 3.65 -11.55 3.49
CA LYS A 135 2.68 -12.65 3.58
C LYS A 135 1.88 -12.64 4.89
N LEU A 136 2.46 -12.13 5.96
CA LEU A 136 1.79 -12.01 7.26
C LEU A 136 0.57 -11.07 7.25
N PHE A 137 0.43 -10.23 6.23
CA PHE A 137 -0.67 -9.25 6.11
C PHE A 137 -1.73 -9.66 5.09
N THR A 138 -1.51 -10.77 4.37
CA THR A 138 -2.45 -11.25 3.36
C THR A 138 -3.40 -12.29 3.95
N GLY A 139 -4.68 -12.23 3.57
CA GLY A 139 -5.69 -13.21 3.98
C GLY A 139 -6.09 -13.13 5.45
N ARG A 140 -5.83 -12.03 6.13
CA ARG A 140 -6.32 -11.77 7.49
C ARG A 140 -7.65 -11.05 7.43
N GLU A 141 -8.61 -11.53 8.18
CA GLU A 141 -9.90 -10.87 8.37
C GLU A 141 -9.77 -9.67 9.30
N ASP A 142 -8.82 -9.71 10.26
CA ASP A 142 -8.50 -8.63 11.18
C ASP A 142 -7.00 -8.36 11.22
N PRO A 143 -6.54 -7.10 11.00
CA PRO A 143 -5.15 -6.72 11.14
C PRO A 143 -4.57 -6.98 12.54
N LEU A 144 -5.43 -7.05 13.54
CA LEU A 144 -5.08 -7.31 14.94
C LEU A 144 -5.17 -8.79 15.33
N ALA A 145 -5.65 -9.69 14.47
CA ALA A 145 -5.82 -11.10 14.73
C ALA A 145 -4.54 -11.88 15.13
N GLY A 146 -3.40 -11.20 15.23
CA GLY A 146 -2.16 -11.74 15.79
C GLY A 146 -1.97 -11.43 17.28
N THR A 147 -2.84 -10.64 17.90
CA THR A 147 -2.67 -10.15 19.27
C THR A 147 -3.83 -10.43 20.22
N SER A 148 -4.99 -10.88 19.74
CA SER A 148 -6.07 -11.35 20.63
C SER A 148 -7.17 -12.07 19.88
N ASN A 149 -7.57 -13.23 20.36
CA ASN A 149 -8.86 -13.84 20.08
C ASN A 149 -9.96 -12.95 20.66
N MET A 150 -10.62 -12.13 19.85
CA MET A 150 -11.95 -11.62 20.23
C MET A 150 -12.71 -11.05 19.02
N ASN A 151 -13.85 -11.68 18.78
CA ASN A 151 -15.06 -11.25 18.07
C ASN A 151 -14.97 -10.79 16.61
N GLY A 152 -15.56 -11.64 15.78
CA GLY A 152 -15.71 -11.52 14.35
C GLY A 152 -16.34 -10.23 13.87
N SER A 153 -15.61 -9.55 13.02
CA SER A 153 -16.13 -8.68 11.98
C SER A 153 -15.27 -8.89 10.74
N THR A 154 -15.93 -9.21 9.64
CA THR A 154 -15.29 -9.52 8.37
C THR A 154 -14.74 -8.24 7.75
N SER A 155 -13.44 -8.00 7.87
CA SER A 155 -12.76 -6.96 7.11
C SER A 155 -11.76 -7.60 6.14
N SER A 156 -11.85 -7.28 4.86
CA SER A 156 -11.00 -7.84 3.81
C SER A 156 -9.77 -6.97 3.59
N SER A 157 -8.59 -7.51 3.89
CA SER A 157 -7.30 -6.90 3.54
C SER A 157 -6.61 -7.70 2.45
N THR A 158 -6.32 -7.06 1.32
CA THR A 158 -5.58 -7.68 0.22
C THR A 158 -4.27 -6.96 -0.01
N MET A 159 -3.16 -7.69 0.02
CA MET A 159 -1.84 -7.19 -0.34
C MET A 159 -1.30 -7.92 -1.55
N ARG A 160 -0.84 -7.18 -2.55
CA ARG A 160 -0.16 -7.73 -3.71
C ARG A 160 1.26 -7.19 -3.79
N ILE A 161 2.20 -8.07 -4.11
CA ILE A 161 3.59 -7.75 -4.40
C ILE A 161 3.82 -8.01 -5.88
N SER A 162 4.25 -6.97 -6.62
CA SER A 162 4.50 -7.08 -8.06
C SER A 162 5.90 -6.56 -8.38
N SER A 163 6.59 -7.23 -9.31
CA SER A 163 7.83 -6.74 -9.92
C SER A 163 7.51 -5.91 -11.16
N VAL A 164 8.11 -4.73 -11.27
CA VAL A 164 7.96 -3.86 -12.44
C VAL A 164 9.10 -4.13 -13.41
N GLN A 165 8.77 -4.52 -14.63
CA GLN A 165 9.74 -4.50 -15.73
C GLN A 165 9.79 -3.09 -16.32
N ARG A 166 10.93 -2.41 -16.21
CA ARG A 166 11.21 -1.25 -17.06
C ARG A 166 11.57 -1.79 -18.45
N ARG A 167 10.86 -1.34 -19.48
CA ARG A 167 11.32 -1.56 -20.86
C ARG A 167 12.62 -0.79 -21.02
N PRO A 168 13.64 -1.38 -21.66
CA PRO A 168 14.81 -0.60 -22.09
C PRO A 168 14.35 0.45 -23.10
N SER A 169 14.79 1.67 -22.91
CA SER A 169 14.69 2.78 -23.86
C SER A 169 15.57 2.55 -25.06
#